data_e3d23eb688a9806afa3c308fbca65c3f
#
_entry.id   e3d23eb688a9806afa3c308fbca65c3f
#
_cell.length_a   1.000
_cell.length_b   1.000
_cell.length_c   1.000
_cell.angle_alpha   90.00
_cell.angle_beta   90.00
_cell.angle_gamma   90.00
#
_symmetry.space_group_name_H-M   'P 1'
#
loop_
_entity.id
_entity.type
_entity.pdbx_description
1 polymer ?
#
loop_
_entity_poly.entity_id
_entity_poly.type
_entity_poly.pdbx_seq_one_letter_code
_entity_poly.pdbx_strand_id
1 'polypeptide(L)'
;MFAEERQDEIARLVSTTRRVSGADLARRFAVTMETIRRDLAALESVGVLRRVYGGAVSLDRASSMEQSLSSREPLKTPAKRRIAAAAVQLLEKSEATSVVLDAGSTVETVADALATSRAGCGEDSLLVMTHALHVAGRLADQPEISVELVGGRVRTLTWAASGALTAEQYSRYRADIAFLGCNGVAAGFGFSTPALPEAAVKTAIVNSARTVVVLCDAEKHDHENLARFAAFSQVDVMITDAHPQGPLADALSANGVEVVVV
;
A
#
# COMPACT_ATOMS: atom_id res chain seq x y z
N MET A 1 20.21 30.05 -3.77
CA MET A 1 19.33 28.96 -3.27
C MET A 1 19.42 28.94 -1.76
N PHE A 2 18.33 29.07 -1.07
CA PHE A 2 18.26 29.02 0.40
C PHE A 2 18.53 27.59 0.91
N ALA A 3 18.86 27.46 2.19
CA ALA A 3 19.22 26.15 2.77
C ALA A 3 18.07 25.13 2.69
N GLU A 4 16.85 25.55 3.00
CA GLU A 4 15.66 24.70 2.97
C GLU A 4 15.37 24.19 1.55
N GLU A 5 15.36 25.06 0.54
CA GLU A 5 15.17 24.67 -0.86
C GLU A 5 16.21 23.66 -1.33
N ARG A 6 17.46 23.83 -0.88
CA ARG A 6 18.55 22.91 -1.23
C ARG A 6 18.37 21.55 -0.53
N GLN A 7 17.97 21.55 0.72
CA GLN A 7 17.68 20.32 1.47
C GLN A 7 16.53 19.53 0.86
N ASP A 8 15.45 20.20 0.45
CA ASP A 8 14.33 19.57 -0.25
C ASP A 8 14.76 18.93 -1.57
N GLU A 9 15.59 19.63 -2.36
CA GLU A 9 16.11 19.07 -3.62
C GLU A 9 17.08 17.92 -3.39
N ILE A 10 17.92 17.97 -2.33
CA ILE A 10 18.78 16.85 -1.93
C ILE A 10 17.92 15.65 -1.51
N ALA A 11 16.87 15.86 -0.71
CA ALA A 11 15.95 14.80 -0.30
C ALA A 11 15.31 14.12 -1.52
N ARG A 12 14.83 14.91 -2.49
CA ARG A 12 14.26 14.41 -3.75
C ARG A 12 15.28 13.65 -4.59
N LEU A 13 16.49 14.13 -4.70
CA LEU A 13 17.57 13.44 -5.43
C LEU A 13 17.91 12.10 -4.79
N VAL A 14 18.06 12.09 -3.45
CA VAL A 14 18.37 10.86 -2.72
C VAL A 14 17.25 9.84 -2.86
N SER A 15 15.99 10.23 -2.81
CA SER A 15 14.86 9.32 -2.99
C SER A 15 14.82 8.72 -4.40
N THR A 16 15.15 9.51 -5.43
CA THR A 16 15.12 9.08 -6.84
C THR A 16 16.33 8.24 -7.24
N THR A 17 17.56 8.68 -6.84
CA THR A 17 18.81 8.03 -7.25
C THR A 17 19.33 7.01 -6.25
N ARG A 18 18.67 6.89 -5.08
CA ARG A 18 19.00 6.02 -3.95
C ARG A 18 20.37 6.30 -3.29
N ARG A 19 21.28 6.96 -3.98
CA ARG A 19 22.60 7.36 -3.49
C ARG A 19 23.04 8.64 -4.15
N VAL A 20 23.61 9.57 -3.37
CA VAL A 20 24.20 10.81 -3.87
C VAL A 20 25.62 10.95 -3.34
N SER A 21 26.49 11.48 -4.19
CA SER A 21 27.85 11.87 -3.80
C SER A 21 27.86 13.30 -3.26
N GLY A 22 28.52 13.53 -2.12
CA GLY A 22 28.68 14.86 -1.57
C GLY A 22 29.41 15.81 -2.54
N ALA A 23 30.37 15.29 -3.30
CA ALA A 23 31.11 16.08 -4.31
C ALA A 23 30.20 16.50 -5.48
N ASP A 24 29.30 15.62 -5.92
CA ASP A 24 28.35 15.94 -6.99
C ASP A 24 27.30 16.96 -6.53
N LEU A 25 26.81 16.81 -5.29
CA LEU A 25 25.90 17.79 -4.68
C LEU A 25 26.57 19.17 -4.55
N ALA A 26 27.84 19.22 -4.08
CA ALA A 26 28.58 20.46 -3.96
C ALA A 26 28.74 21.18 -5.31
N ARG A 27 29.03 20.43 -6.37
CA ARG A 27 29.09 20.95 -7.74
C ARG A 27 27.75 21.42 -8.26
N ARG A 28 26.72 20.60 -8.09
CA ARG A 28 25.35 20.85 -8.58
C ARG A 28 24.76 22.13 -7.97
N PHE A 29 24.96 22.32 -6.67
CA PHE A 29 24.40 23.46 -5.94
C PHE A 29 25.37 24.64 -5.81
N ALA A 30 26.57 24.52 -6.36
CA ALA A 30 27.63 25.54 -6.28
C ALA A 30 27.93 25.99 -4.83
N VAL A 31 28.03 25.06 -3.91
CA VAL A 31 28.33 25.28 -2.48
C VAL A 31 29.52 24.44 -2.02
N THR A 32 30.06 24.75 -0.84
CA THR A 32 31.21 24.02 -0.29
C THR A 32 30.79 22.61 0.19
N MET A 33 31.76 21.71 0.26
CA MET A 33 31.54 20.37 0.88
C MET A 33 31.10 20.47 2.33
N GLU A 34 31.53 21.50 3.05
CA GLU A 34 31.12 21.71 4.43
C GLU A 34 29.61 22.08 4.52
N THR A 35 29.12 22.89 3.58
CA THR A 35 27.70 23.20 3.45
C THR A 35 26.89 21.94 3.19
N ILE A 36 27.33 21.11 2.24
CA ILE A 36 26.66 19.82 1.96
C ILE A 36 26.68 18.89 3.18
N ARG A 37 27.80 18.83 3.93
CA ARG A 37 27.85 18.01 5.16
C ARG A 37 26.83 18.45 6.19
N ARG A 38 26.60 19.75 6.36
CA ARG A 38 25.57 20.30 7.27
C ARG A 38 24.16 19.98 6.76
N ASP A 39 23.90 20.16 5.47
CA ASP A 39 22.60 19.81 4.89
C ASP A 39 22.30 18.33 5.05
N LEU A 40 23.26 17.45 4.73
CA LEU A 40 23.11 16.02 4.92
C LEU A 40 22.94 15.63 6.40
N ALA A 41 23.61 16.34 7.33
CA ALA A 41 23.42 16.11 8.77
C ALA A 41 22.03 16.53 9.24
N ALA A 42 21.51 17.66 8.76
CA ALA A 42 20.17 18.12 9.06
C ALA A 42 19.12 17.11 8.54
N LEU A 43 19.24 16.67 7.29
CA LEU A 43 18.35 15.67 6.69
C LEU A 43 18.43 14.28 7.37
N GLU A 44 19.61 13.90 7.85
CA GLU A 44 19.80 12.69 8.65
C GLU A 44 19.12 12.80 10.02
N SER A 45 19.21 13.95 10.67
CA SER A 45 18.60 14.17 11.99
C SER A 45 17.06 14.11 11.98
N VAL A 46 16.45 14.47 10.84
CA VAL A 46 14.99 14.35 10.62
C VAL A 46 14.59 13.06 9.90
N GLY A 47 15.54 12.13 9.73
CA GLY A 47 15.25 10.80 9.21
C GLY A 47 14.93 10.72 7.71
N VAL A 48 15.41 11.66 6.89
CA VAL A 48 15.18 11.69 5.43
C VAL A 48 16.19 10.85 4.67
N LEU A 49 17.42 10.76 5.17
CA LEU A 49 18.51 10.02 4.54
C LEU A 49 19.51 9.50 5.60
N ARG A 50 20.42 8.64 5.18
CA ARG A 50 21.57 8.20 6.00
C ARG A 50 22.88 8.63 5.34
N ARG A 51 23.76 9.25 6.10
CA ARG A 51 25.09 9.60 5.62
C ARG A 51 25.97 8.35 5.52
N VAL A 52 26.75 8.30 4.47
CA VAL A 52 27.79 7.30 4.22
C VAL A 52 29.09 8.00 3.84
N TYR A 53 30.20 7.25 3.82
CA TYR A 53 31.47 7.82 3.40
C TYR A 53 31.35 8.40 1.97
N GLY A 54 31.60 9.71 1.84
CA GLY A 54 31.55 10.44 0.57
C GLY A 54 30.17 10.90 0.10
N GLY A 55 29.08 10.75 0.88
CA GLY A 55 27.77 11.20 0.46
C GLY A 55 26.62 10.77 1.36
N ALA A 56 25.48 10.51 0.76
CA ALA A 56 24.32 9.97 1.45
C ALA A 56 23.60 8.91 0.61
N VAL A 57 22.86 8.05 1.30
CA VAL A 57 21.97 7.06 0.69
C VAL A 57 20.56 7.30 1.20
N SER A 58 19.58 6.98 0.36
CA SER A 58 18.19 6.90 0.81
C SER A 58 18.12 5.98 2.01
N LEU A 59 17.28 6.31 2.98
CA LEU A 59 16.90 5.37 4.04
C LEU A 59 16.16 4.16 3.50
N ASP A 60 15.80 4.15 2.23
CA ASP A 60 15.36 3.00 1.45
C ASP A 60 16.46 1.93 1.29
N ARG A 61 17.05 1.55 2.41
CA ARG A 61 17.32 0.15 2.60
C ARG A 61 16.02 -0.43 3.09
N ALA A 62 15.34 -1.10 2.17
CA ALA A 62 14.32 -2.09 2.47
C ALA A 62 13.60 -1.87 3.81
N SER A 63 12.37 -1.37 3.77
CA SER A 63 11.39 -1.78 4.75
C SER A 63 11.63 -1.45 6.21
N SER A 64 11.77 -0.19 6.64
CA SER A 64 11.55 0.00 8.07
C SER A 64 10.94 1.35 8.48
N MET A 65 10.73 2.27 7.59
CA MET A 65 9.85 3.40 7.88
C MET A 65 8.54 3.26 7.10
N GLU A 66 7.69 2.38 7.60
CA GLU A 66 6.30 2.35 7.20
C GLU A 66 5.67 3.71 7.48
N GLN A 67 5.27 4.41 6.43
CA GLN A 67 4.58 5.68 6.58
C GLN A 67 3.24 5.47 7.28
N SER A 68 2.89 6.37 8.20
CA SER A 68 1.58 6.32 8.85
C SER A 68 0.45 6.44 7.82
N LEU A 69 -0.70 5.90 8.14
CA LEU A 69 -1.88 5.98 7.30
C LEU A 69 -2.23 7.45 6.97
N SER A 70 -2.18 8.32 7.97
CA SER A 70 -2.43 9.76 7.81
C SER A 70 -1.45 10.46 6.86
N SER A 71 -0.21 10.00 6.74
CA SER A 71 0.75 10.55 5.77
C SER A 71 0.54 10.00 4.34
N ARG A 72 -0.05 8.82 4.21
CA ARG A 72 -0.37 8.19 2.92
C ARG A 72 -1.72 8.62 2.33
N GLU A 73 -2.65 9.06 3.16
CA GLU A 73 -4.01 9.45 2.76
C GLU A 73 -4.02 10.58 1.71
N PRO A 74 -3.29 11.70 1.86
CA PRO A 74 -3.27 12.76 0.86
C PRO A 74 -2.46 12.42 -0.40
N LEU A 75 -1.59 11.39 -0.35
CA LEU A 75 -0.74 11.03 -1.48
C LEU A 75 -1.55 10.30 -2.56
N LYS A 76 -1.45 10.79 -3.81
CA LYS A 76 -2.03 10.15 -5.00
C LYS A 76 -3.53 9.90 -4.96
N THR A 77 -4.28 10.76 -4.33
CA THR A 77 -5.73 10.68 -4.26
C THR A 77 -6.43 10.42 -5.61
N PRO A 78 -6.03 11.00 -6.77
CA PRO A 78 -6.66 10.70 -8.06
C PRO A 78 -6.47 9.25 -8.51
N ALA A 79 -5.24 8.70 -8.39
CA ALA A 79 -4.97 7.30 -8.76
C ALA A 79 -5.75 6.32 -7.88
N LYS A 80 -5.73 6.53 -6.55
CA LYS A 80 -6.49 5.72 -5.60
C LYS A 80 -8.00 5.73 -5.88
N ARG A 81 -8.55 6.89 -6.29
CA ARG A 81 -9.97 6.99 -6.66
C ARG A 81 -10.31 6.17 -7.89
N ARG A 82 -9.46 6.17 -8.93
CA ARG A 82 -9.67 5.35 -10.13
C ARG A 82 -9.59 3.87 -9.79
N ILE A 83 -8.56 3.46 -9.03
CA ILE A 83 -8.40 2.08 -8.54
C ILE A 83 -9.62 1.65 -7.70
N ALA A 84 -10.09 2.50 -6.80
CA ALA A 84 -11.24 2.22 -5.97
C ALA A 84 -12.54 2.10 -6.78
N ALA A 85 -12.75 2.97 -7.77
CA ALA A 85 -13.92 2.88 -8.66
C ALA A 85 -13.94 1.56 -9.45
N ALA A 86 -12.78 1.12 -9.97
CA ALA A 86 -12.67 -0.17 -10.66
C ALA A 86 -12.89 -1.36 -9.71
N ALA A 87 -12.42 -1.28 -8.46
CA ALA A 87 -12.66 -2.31 -7.45
C ALA A 87 -14.16 -2.45 -7.12
N VAL A 88 -14.87 -1.33 -6.97
CA VAL A 88 -16.33 -1.34 -6.75
C VAL A 88 -17.07 -1.91 -7.97
N GLN A 89 -16.71 -1.49 -9.20
CA GLN A 89 -17.30 -2.05 -10.42
C GLN A 89 -17.08 -3.56 -10.56
N LEU A 90 -15.89 -4.06 -10.16
CA LEU A 90 -15.60 -5.49 -10.16
C LEU A 90 -16.48 -6.22 -9.14
N LEU A 91 -16.62 -5.66 -7.94
CA LEU A 91 -17.50 -6.21 -6.90
C LEU A 91 -18.96 -6.27 -7.39
N GLU A 92 -19.49 -5.21 -7.96
CA GLU A 92 -20.87 -5.14 -8.47
C GLU A 92 -21.15 -6.14 -9.59
N LYS A 93 -20.18 -6.35 -10.49
CA LYS A 93 -20.28 -7.33 -11.59
C LYS A 93 -20.17 -8.78 -11.14
N SER A 94 -19.59 -9.04 -9.98
CA SER A 94 -19.33 -10.40 -9.49
C SER A 94 -20.50 -11.04 -8.77
N GLU A 95 -21.60 -10.30 -8.49
CA GLU A 95 -22.74 -10.76 -7.67
C GLU A 95 -22.30 -11.24 -6.28
N ALA A 96 -21.14 -10.79 -5.79
CA ALA A 96 -20.61 -11.18 -4.49
C ALA A 96 -21.46 -10.61 -3.36
N THR A 97 -21.74 -11.45 -2.38
CA THR A 97 -22.51 -11.10 -1.17
C THR A 97 -21.61 -10.87 0.05
N SER A 98 -20.34 -11.24 -0.06
CA SER A 98 -19.36 -11.11 1.01
C SER A 98 -18.02 -10.62 0.50
N VAL A 99 -17.43 -9.62 1.18
CA VAL A 99 -16.15 -9.03 0.81
C VAL A 99 -15.26 -8.83 2.04
N VAL A 100 -13.97 -9.12 1.89
CA VAL A 100 -12.95 -8.68 2.84
C VAL A 100 -12.31 -7.40 2.35
N LEU A 101 -12.30 -6.38 3.17
CA LEU A 101 -11.55 -5.15 2.96
C LEU A 101 -10.37 -5.10 3.94
N ASP A 102 -9.17 -5.14 3.38
CA ASP A 102 -7.91 -5.00 4.11
C ASP A 102 -7.73 -3.58 4.71
N ALA A 103 -6.58 -3.31 5.29
CA ALA A 103 -6.21 -1.98 5.77
C ALA A 103 -5.37 -1.20 4.74
N GLY A 104 -5.43 0.13 4.84
CA GLY A 104 -4.59 1.03 4.08
C GLY A 104 -5.36 2.00 3.21
N SER A 105 -4.71 3.13 2.87
CA SER A 105 -5.36 4.30 2.27
C SER A 105 -6.07 4.03 0.93
N THR A 106 -5.61 3.07 0.12
CA THR A 106 -6.29 2.70 -1.12
C THR A 106 -7.57 1.92 -0.82
N VAL A 107 -7.53 1.00 0.15
CA VAL A 107 -8.72 0.23 0.58
C VAL A 107 -9.73 1.13 1.29
N GLU A 108 -9.29 2.12 2.06
CA GLU A 108 -10.19 3.13 2.63
C GLU A 108 -10.90 3.93 1.55
N THR A 109 -10.22 4.25 0.43
CA THR A 109 -10.86 4.88 -0.73
C THR A 109 -11.90 3.95 -1.39
N VAL A 110 -11.68 2.62 -1.37
CA VAL A 110 -12.70 1.64 -1.80
C VAL A 110 -13.91 1.67 -0.87
N ALA A 111 -13.69 1.74 0.45
CA ALA A 111 -14.80 1.85 1.41
C ALA A 111 -15.62 3.12 1.19
N ASP A 112 -14.98 4.28 0.93
CA ASP A 112 -15.67 5.54 0.61
C ASP A 112 -16.50 5.42 -0.69
N ALA A 113 -15.93 4.80 -1.72
CA ALA A 113 -16.62 4.59 -3.00
C ALA A 113 -17.80 3.61 -2.84
N LEU A 114 -17.62 2.54 -2.06
CA LEU A 114 -18.64 1.54 -1.78
C LEU A 114 -19.81 2.12 -0.99
N ALA A 115 -19.54 2.93 0.03
CA ALA A 115 -20.57 3.65 0.78
C ALA A 115 -21.43 4.54 -0.13
N THR A 116 -20.81 5.14 -1.14
CA THR A 116 -21.51 6.00 -2.11
C THR A 116 -22.32 5.20 -3.13
N SER A 117 -21.79 4.10 -3.66
CA SER A 117 -22.44 3.29 -4.70
C SER A 117 -23.62 2.48 -4.16
N ARG A 118 -23.55 2.07 -2.89
CA ARG A 118 -24.61 1.27 -2.22
C ARG A 118 -25.73 2.10 -1.61
N ALA A 119 -25.57 3.40 -1.50
CA ALA A 119 -26.60 4.29 -0.95
C ALA A 119 -27.91 4.18 -1.76
N GLY A 120 -28.94 3.51 -1.19
CA GLY A 120 -30.24 3.37 -1.81
C GLY A 120 -30.44 2.17 -2.72
N CYS A 121 -29.55 1.17 -2.70
CA CYS A 121 -29.63 -0.02 -3.57
C CYS A 121 -30.57 -1.16 -3.10
N GLY A 122 -31.32 -1.02 -2.01
CA GLY A 122 -32.37 -1.98 -1.59
C GLY A 122 -31.90 -3.07 -0.62
N GLU A 123 -32.69 -4.16 -0.48
CA GLU A 123 -32.64 -5.09 0.68
C GLU A 123 -31.46 -6.08 0.68
N ASP A 124 -30.65 -6.19 -0.37
CA ASP A 124 -29.53 -7.14 -0.42
C ASP A 124 -28.32 -6.59 0.31
N SER A 125 -28.16 -6.97 1.57
CA SER A 125 -27.06 -6.57 2.45
C SER A 125 -25.73 -7.22 2.02
N LEU A 126 -24.74 -6.41 1.67
CA LEU A 126 -23.37 -6.86 1.47
C LEU A 126 -22.69 -7.07 2.83
N LEU A 127 -22.16 -8.26 3.07
CA LEU A 127 -21.32 -8.52 4.25
C LEU A 127 -19.89 -8.05 3.99
N VAL A 128 -19.43 -7.04 4.74
CA VAL A 128 -18.06 -6.55 4.71
C VAL A 128 -17.31 -7.00 5.95
N MET A 129 -16.25 -7.78 5.78
CA MET A 129 -15.33 -8.15 6.85
C MET A 129 -14.08 -7.30 6.77
N THR A 130 -13.68 -6.68 7.86
CA THR A 130 -12.45 -5.87 7.91
C THR A 130 -11.82 -5.89 9.30
N HIS A 131 -10.51 -5.70 9.37
CA HIS A 131 -9.76 -5.48 10.60
C HIS A 131 -9.31 -4.01 10.74
N ALA A 132 -9.68 -3.16 9.78
CA ALA A 132 -9.33 -1.74 9.73
C ALA A 132 -10.43 -0.88 10.34
N LEU A 133 -10.10 -0.15 11.41
CA LEU A 133 -11.06 0.67 12.15
C LEU A 133 -11.67 1.79 11.29
N HIS A 134 -10.87 2.39 10.41
CA HIS A 134 -11.37 3.45 9.52
C HIS A 134 -12.34 2.89 8.46
N VAL A 135 -12.04 1.72 7.90
CA VAL A 135 -12.95 1.04 6.95
C VAL A 135 -14.27 0.71 7.65
N ALA A 136 -14.20 0.09 8.84
CA ALA A 136 -15.39 -0.22 9.61
C ALA A 136 -16.22 1.03 9.93
N GLY A 137 -15.57 2.11 10.41
CA GLY A 137 -16.26 3.36 10.74
C GLY A 137 -16.91 4.06 9.54
N ARG A 138 -16.36 3.90 8.33
CA ARG A 138 -16.96 4.46 7.10
C ARG A 138 -18.20 3.71 6.62
N LEU A 139 -18.28 2.41 6.93
CA LEU A 139 -19.33 1.53 6.41
C LEU A 139 -20.40 1.17 7.44
N ALA A 140 -20.15 1.35 8.73
CA ALA A 140 -21.04 0.90 9.80
C ALA A 140 -22.42 1.58 9.78
N ASP A 141 -22.50 2.81 9.26
CA ASP A 141 -23.76 3.57 9.19
C ASP A 141 -24.53 3.35 7.86
N GLN A 142 -24.03 2.48 6.98
CA GLN A 142 -24.68 2.20 5.69
C GLN A 142 -25.70 1.07 5.87
N PRO A 143 -27.00 1.31 5.66
CA PRO A 143 -28.05 0.32 5.93
C PRO A 143 -27.98 -0.94 5.06
N GLU A 144 -27.40 -0.81 3.85
CA GLU A 144 -27.22 -1.91 2.89
C GLU A 144 -25.91 -2.71 3.10
N ILE A 145 -25.14 -2.36 4.13
CA ILE A 145 -23.84 -3.00 4.43
C ILE A 145 -23.84 -3.52 5.86
N SER A 146 -23.61 -4.83 6.01
CA SER A 146 -23.35 -5.45 7.31
C SER A 146 -21.83 -5.51 7.53
N VAL A 147 -21.33 -4.91 8.62
CA VAL A 147 -19.90 -4.86 8.90
C VAL A 147 -19.52 -5.82 10.02
N GLU A 148 -18.65 -6.77 9.70
CA GLU A 148 -17.98 -7.64 10.67
C GLU A 148 -16.57 -7.11 10.95
N LEU A 149 -16.32 -6.59 12.15
CA LEU A 149 -15.03 -6.09 12.56
C LEU A 149 -14.18 -7.22 13.17
N VAL A 150 -13.14 -7.64 12.44
CA VAL A 150 -12.17 -8.64 12.89
C VAL A 150 -11.23 -8.02 13.92
N GLY A 151 -11.31 -8.50 15.14
CA GLY A 151 -10.62 -7.93 16.29
C GLY A 151 -9.15 -8.32 16.39
N GLY A 152 -8.46 -7.67 17.33
CA GLY A 152 -7.07 -7.94 17.65
C GLY A 152 -6.35 -6.74 18.27
N ARG A 153 -5.01 -6.78 18.29
CA ARG A 153 -4.19 -5.66 18.75
C ARG A 153 -4.08 -4.59 17.67
N VAL A 154 -4.61 -3.42 17.94
CA VAL A 154 -4.59 -2.30 17.00
C VAL A 154 -3.18 -1.70 16.89
N ARG A 155 -2.66 -1.59 15.65
CA ARG A 155 -1.48 -0.79 15.33
C ARG A 155 -1.90 0.65 15.08
N THR A 156 -1.34 1.57 15.84
CA THR A 156 -1.62 3.01 15.69
C THR A 156 -1.17 3.58 14.35
N LEU A 157 -0.14 2.98 13.73
CA LEU A 157 0.39 3.42 12.44
C LEU A 157 -0.59 3.22 11.28
N THR A 158 -1.40 2.17 11.34
CA THR A 158 -2.34 1.76 10.26
C THR A 158 -3.79 1.73 10.71
N TRP A 159 -4.07 2.00 11.99
CA TRP A 159 -5.43 1.92 12.58
C TRP A 159 -6.14 0.60 12.26
N ALA A 160 -5.38 -0.47 12.29
CA ALA A 160 -5.87 -1.81 11.99
C ALA A 160 -5.43 -2.82 13.05
N ALA A 161 -6.26 -3.80 13.32
CA ALA A 161 -5.88 -4.95 14.13
C ALA A 161 -4.82 -5.78 13.40
N SER A 162 -3.89 -6.39 14.12
CA SER A 162 -2.80 -7.16 13.54
C SER A 162 -2.30 -8.27 14.47
N GLY A 163 -1.53 -9.18 13.90
CA GLY A 163 -0.91 -10.29 14.61
C GLY A 163 -1.70 -11.60 14.52
N ALA A 164 -1.25 -12.61 15.27
CA ALA A 164 -1.73 -13.99 15.15
C ALA A 164 -3.23 -14.15 15.41
N LEU A 165 -3.75 -13.46 16.44
CA LEU A 165 -5.18 -13.54 16.79
C LEU A 165 -6.09 -13.02 15.65
N THR A 166 -5.70 -11.91 15.00
CA THR A 166 -6.43 -11.35 13.85
C THR A 166 -6.36 -12.30 12.65
N ALA A 167 -5.17 -12.83 12.36
CA ALA A 167 -4.97 -13.78 11.27
C ALA A 167 -5.76 -15.09 11.48
N GLU A 168 -5.81 -15.60 12.72
CA GLU A 168 -6.57 -16.80 13.05
C GLU A 168 -8.07 -16.61 12.79
N GLN A 169 -8.63 -15.45 13.12
CA GLN A 169 -10.04 -15.19 12.87
C GLN A 169 -10.37 -15.26 11.36
N TYR A 170 -9.52 -14.70 10.49
CA TYR A 170 -9.71 -14.79 9.04
C TYR A 170 -9.73 -16.24 8.52
N SER A 171 -9.02 -17.17 9.15
CA SER A 171 -9.01 -18.58 8.74
C SER A 171 -10.38 -19.27 8.85
N ARG A 172 -11.33 -18.67 9.56
CA ARG A 172 -12.68 -19.20 9.76
C ARG A 172 -13.69 -18.70 8.72
N TYR A 173 -13.28 -17.76 7.84
CA TYR A 173 -14.13 -17.18 6.81
C TYR A 173 -13.82 -17.75 5.42
N ARG A 174 -14.76 -17.61 4.53
CA ARG A 174 -14.60 -17.85 3.10
C ARG A 174 -15.42 -16.82 2.33
N ALA A 175 -14.90 -15.63 2.18
CA ALA A 175 -15.55 -14.56 1.45
C ALA A 175 -15.51 -14.80 -0.07
N ASP A 176 -16.40 -14.14 -0.80
CA ASP A 176 -16.41 -14.22 -2.25
C ASP A 176 -15.23 -13.44 -2.83
N ILE A 177 -14.96 -12.23 -2.34
CA ILE A 177 -13.85 -11.39 -2.81
C ILE A 177 -13.07 -10.82 -1.63
N ALA A 178 -11.75 -10.67 -1.80
CA ALA A 178 -10.91 -9.88 -0.91
C ALA A 178 -10.19 -8.78 -1.69
N PHE A 179 -10.25 -7.54 -1.20
CA PHE A 179 -9.45 -6.42 -1.69
C PHE A 179 -8.32 -6.13 -0.73
N LEU A 180 -7.09 -6.29 -1.19
CA LEU A 180 -5.88 -6.05 -0.41
C LEU A 180 -5.05 -4.88 -0.97
N GLY A 181 -4.50 -4.06 -0.09
CA GLY A 181 -3.43 -3.15 -0.45
C GLY A 181 -2.06 -3.83 -0.41
N CYS A 182 -1.07 -3.29 -1.11
CA CYS A 182 0.33 -3.70 -0.98
C CYS A 182 1.24 -2.49 -0.80
N ASN A 183 2.47 -2.73 -0.33
CA ASN A 183 3.51 -1.71 -0.25
C ASN A 183 4.58 -1.91 -1.32
N GLY A 184 4.58 -3.04 -2.01
CA GLY A 184 5.44 -3.33 -3.12
C GLY A 184 5.05 -4.62 -3.82
N VAL A 185 5.38 -4.71 -5.11
CA VAL A 185 5.24 -5.88 -5.95
C VAL A 185 6.45 -6.01 -6.86
N ALA A 186 7.10 -7.18 -6.89
CA ALA A 186 8.28 -7.42 -7.70
C ALA A 186 8.30 -8.83 -8.28
N ALA A 187 8.82 -8.99 -9.51
CA ALA A 187 8.81 -10.22 -10.28
C ALA A 187 9.39 -11.44 -9.53
N GLY A 188 10.48 -11.24 -8.79
CA GLY A 188 11.16 -12.32 -8.05
C GLY A 188 10.57 -12.62 -6.67
N PHE A 189 9.62 -11.81 -6.19
CA PHE A 189 9.19 -11.89 -4.79
C PHE A 189 7.66 -12.00 -4.62
N GLY A 190 6.86 -11.34 -5.46
CA GLY A 190 5.40 -11.24 -5.30
C GLY A 190 4.98 -9.98 -4.57
N PHE A 191 3.83 -10.02 -3.88
CA PHE A 191 3.26 -8.88 -3.17
C PHE A 191 3.77 -8.81 -1.73
N SER A 192 4.19 -7.62 -1.28
CA SER A 192 4.92 -7.45 -0.03
C SER A 192 4.48 -6.23 0.80
N THR A 193 4.81 -6.31 2.11
CA THR A 193 4.57 -5.26 3.11
C THR A 193 5.77 -5.16 4.07
N PRO A 194 6.05 -4.02 4.69
CA PRO A 194 7.20 -3.87 5.58
C PRO A 194 7.03 -4.57 6.94
N ALA A 195 5.81 -4.87 7.38
CA ALA A 195 5.53 -5.34 8.74
C ALA A 195 5.10 -6.81 8.78
N LEU A 196 5.88 -7.66 9.46
CA LEU A 196 5.55 -9.08 9.65
C LEU A 196 4.15 -9.35 10.24
N PRO A 197 3.68 -8.61 11.27
CA PRO A 197 2.32 -8.83 11.79
C PRO A 197 1.22 -8.51 10.78
N GLU A 198 1.44 -7.56 9.86
CA GLU A 198 0.51 -7.26 8.77
C GLU A 198 0.59 -8.30 7.66
N ALA A 199 1.81 -8.74 7.31
CA ALA A 199 1.97 -9.81 6.34
C ALA A 199 1.19 -11.07 6.74
N ALA A 200 1.22 -11.44 8.03
CA ALA A 200 0.47 -12.58 8.55
C ALA A 200 -1.05 -12.42 8.35
N VAL A 201 -1.59 -11.23 8.63
CA VAL A 201 -3.03 -10.94 8.42
C VAL A 201 -3.37 -10.95 6.94
N LYS A 202 -2.56 -10.28 6.10
CA LYS A 202 -2.78 -10.26 4.63
C LYS A 202 -2.73 -11.67 4.04
N THR A 203 -1.79 -12.52 4.47
CA THR A 203 -1.74 -13.92 4.05
C THR A 203 -3.00 -14.69 4.48
N ALA A 204 -3.50 -14.44 5.67
CA ALA A 204 -4.75 -15.05 6.13
C ALA A 204 -5.96 -14.57 5.29
N ILE A 205 -6.02 -13.29 4.93
CA ILE A 205 -7.05 -12.73 4.04
C ILE A 205 -6.97 -13.38 2.65
N VAL A 206 -5.78 -13.48 2.05
CA VAL A 206 -5.56 -14.16 0.76
C VAL A 206 -6.14 -15.57 0.79
N ASN A 207 -5.91 -16.32 1.87
CA ASN A 207 -6.40 -17.68 2.01
C ASN A 207 -7.90 -17.78 2.37
N SER A 208 -8.53 -16.67 2.77
CA SER A 208 -9.93 -16.61 3.22
C SER A 208 -10.92 -16.13 2.15
N ALA A 209 -10.47 -15.91 0.93
CA ALA A 209 -11.35 -15.49 -0.16
C ALA A 209 -11.34 -16.48 -1.33
N ARG A 210 -12.37 -16.40 -2.18
CA ARG A 210 -12.46 -17.14 -3.44
C ARG A 210 -11.74 -16.40 -4.55
N THR A 211 -11.89 -15.07 -4.58
CA THR A 211 -11.22 -14.18 -5.52
C THR A 211 -10.37 -13.17 -4.74
N VAL A 212 -9.11 -13.10 -5.08
CA VAL A 212 -8.13 -12.22 -4.44
C VAL A 212 -7.74 -11.09 -5.37
N VAL A 213 -8.03 -9.86 -4.97
CA VAL A 213 -7.75 -8.65 -5.75
C VAL A 213 -6.75 -7.78 -5.00
N VAL A 214 -5.62 -7.47 -5.62
CA VAL A 214 -4.61 -6.55 -5.06
C VAL A 214 -4.72 -5.18 -5.72
N LEU A 215 -4.82 -4.15 -4.89
CA LEU A 215 -4.87 -2.74 -5.28
C LEU A 215 -3.48 -2.13 -5.14
N CYS A 216 -2.88 -1.75 -6.25
CA CYS A 216 -1.47 -1.37 -6.30
C CYS A 216 -1.28 -0.15 -7.20
N ASP A 217 -0.91 1.00 -6.66
CA ASP A 217 -0.47 2.11 -7.50
C ASP A 217 0.92 1.84 -8.11
N ALA A 218 1.19 2.43 -9.29
CA ALA A 218 2.39 2.14 -10.07
C ALA A 218 3.71 2.47 -9.38
N GLU A 219 3.71 3.34 -8.36
CA GLU A 219 4.95 3.62 -7.60
C GLU A 219 5.44 2.41 -6.79
N LYS A 220 4.60 1.41 -6.61
CA LYS A 220 4.92 0.19 -5.88
C LYS A 220 5.42 -0.93 -6.79
N HIS A 221 5.38 -0.74 -8.12
CA HIS A 221 5.94 -1.67 -9.07
C HIS A 221 7.46 -1.78 -8.88
N ASP A 222 8.00 -2.98 -8.99
CA ASP A 222 9.41 -3.32 -8.82
C ASP A 222 10.00 -2.99 -7.43
N HIS A 223 9.13 -2.81 -6.43
CA HIS A 223 9.53 -2.64 -5.04
C HIS A 223 9.31 -3.91 -4.22
N GLU A 224 10.32 -4.26 -3.42
CA GLU A 224 10.26 -5.34 -2.45
C GLU A 224 10.28 -4.77 -1.04
N ASN A 225 9.43 -5.31 -0.19
CA ASN A 225 9.43 -5.03 1.24
C ASN A 225 9.84 -6.29 2.03
N LEU A 226 10.01 -6.14 3.35
CA LEU A 226 10.55 -7.19 4.22
C LEU A 226 9.78 -8.52 4.12
N ALA A 227 8.47 -8.47 4.04
CA ALA A 227 7.62 -9.63 4.15
C ALA A 227 6.69 -9.79 2.94
N ARG A 228 6.83 -10.91 2.24
CA ARG A 228 5.86 -11.33 1.23
C ARG A 228 4.60 -11.84 1.92
N PHE A 229 3.44 -11.39 1.46
CA PHE A 229 2.15 -11.89 1.94
C PHE A 229 1.39 -12.72 0.88
N ALA A 230 1.71 -12.56 -0.40
CA ALA A 230 1.15 -13.37 -1.48
C ALA A 230 2.16 -13.60 -2.61
N ALA A 231 2.20 -14.81 -3.15
CA ALA A 231 2.80 -15.10 -4.43
C ALA A 231 1.83 -14.72 -5.56
N PHE A 232 2.30 -14.54 -6.79
CA PHE A 232 1.43 -14.22 -7.93
C PHE A 232 0.33 -15.27 -8.14
N SER A 233 0.65 -16.56 -7.99
CA SER A 233 -0.30 -17.68 -8.12
C SER A 233 -1.46 -17.69 -7.10
N GLN A 234 -1.43 -16.79 -6.12
CA GLN A 234 -2.46 -16.64 -5.09
C GLN A 234 -3.33 -15.39 -5.31
N VAL A 235 -3.11 -14.66 -6.39
CA VAL A 235 -3.81 -13.40 -6.71
C VAL A 235 -4.46 -13.54 -8.08
N ASP A 236 -5.73 -13.27 -8.16
CA ASP A 236 -6.50 -13.39 -9.39
C ASP A 236 -6.44 -12.09 -10.22
N VAL A 237 -6.54 -10.94 -9.54
CA VAL A 237 -6.59 -9.63 -10.19
C VAL A 237 -5.65 -8.64 -9.52
N MET A 238 -4.93 -7.84 -10.30
CA MET A 238 -4.24 -6.64 -9.83
C MET A 238 -4.84 -5.41 -10.50
N ILE A 239 -5.38 -4.48 -9.69
CA ILE A 239 -5.87 -3.17 -10.19
C ILE A 239 -4.80 -2.13 -9.94
N THR A 240 -4.39 -1.42 -11.01
CA THR A 240 -3.30 -0.44 -10.95
C THR A 240 -3.56 0.77 -11.85
N ASP A 241 -2.83 1.86 -11.66
CA ASP A 241 -2.98 3.10 -12.45
C ASP A 241 -1.97 3.23 -13.61
N ALA A 242 -1.11 2.22 -13.81
CA ALA A 242 -0.27 2.12 -15.00
C ALA A 242 0.09 0.66 -15.30
N HIS A 243 0.37 0.36 -16.57
CA HIS A 243 0.80 -0.98 -16.99
C HIS A 243 2.14 -1.37 -16.34
N PRO A 244 2.23 -2.54 -15.68
CA PRO A 244 3.50 -3.12 -15.30
C PRO A 244 4.40 -3.32 -16.52
N GLN A 245 5.71 -3.23 -16.34
CA GLN A 245 6.67 -3.34 -17.42
C GLN A 245 7.69 -4.45 -17.15
N GLY A 246 8.34 -4.94 -18.19
CA GLY A 246 9.48 -5.87 -18.09
C GLY A 246 9.18 -7.12 -17.28
N PRO A 247 10.12 -7.58 -16.42
CA PRO A 247 10.00 -8.83 -15.68
C PRO A 247 8.76 -8.92 -14.79
N LEU A 248 8.22 -7.78 -14.28
CA LEU A 248 7.00 -7.78 -13.49
C LEU A 248 5.78 -8.14 -14.36
N ALA A 249 5.67 -7.55 -15.54
CA ALA A 249 4.58 -7.87 -16.47
C ALA A 249 4.61 -9.34 -16.88
N ASP A 250 5.81 -9.86 -17.19
CA ASP A 250 6.01 -11.26 -17.57
C ASP A 250 5.61 -12.21 -16.41
N ALA A 251 6.00 -11.89 -15.18
CA ALA A 251 5.69 -12.70 -14.02
C ALA A 251 4.19 -12.73 -13.68
N LEU A 252 3.49 -11.58 -13.77
CA LEU A 252 2.03 -11.50 -13.58
C LEU A 252 1.31 -12.35 -14.64
N SER A 253 1.66 -12.18 -15.92
CA SER A 253 1.08 -12.95 -17.03
C SER A 253 1.34 -14.45 -16.90
N ALA A 254 2.56 -14.85 -16.58
CA ALA A 254 2.94 -16.26 -16.43
C ALA A 254 2.19 -16.97 -15.27
N ASN A 255 1.72 -16.23 -14.30
CA ASN A 255 0.93 -16.76 -13.17
C ASN A 255 -0.58 -16.55 -13.32
N GLY A 256 -1.03 -16.03 -14.46
CA GLY A 256 -2.45 -15.86 -14.74
C GLY A 256 -3.12 -14.70 -13.99
N VAL A 257 -2.35 -13.73 -13.49
CA VAL A 257 -2.90 -12.55 -12.81
C VAL A 257 -3.50 -11.62 -13.85
N GLU A 258 -4.80 -11.35 -13.77
CA GLU A 258 -5.45 -10.32 -14.58
C GLU A 258 -4.99 -8.94 -14.13
N VAL A 259 -4.49 -8.11 -15.05
CA VAL A 259 -4.06 -6.73 -14.76
C VAL A 259 -5.07 -5.74 -15.31
N VAL A 260 -5.79 -5.08 -14.42
CA VAL A 260 -6.76 -4.02 -14.75
C VAL A 260 -6.07 -2.66 -14.55
N VAL A 261 -5.94 -1.90 -15.64
CA VAL A 261 -5.31 -0.56 -15.63
C VAL A 261 -6.37 0.52 -15.77
N VAL A 262 -6.30 1.55 -14.89
CA VAL A 262 -7.32 2.60 -14.73
C VAL A 262 -6.76 4.01 -14.80
#